data_327e76f109c91e8ed9e84812f0addcbe
#
_entry.id   327e76f109c91e8ed9e84812f0addcbe
#
_cell.length_a   1.000
_cell.length_b   1.000
_cell.length_c   1.000
_cell.angle_alpha   90.00
_cell.angle_beta   90.00
_cell.angle_gamma   90.00
#
_symmetry.space_group_name_H-M   'P 1'
#
loop_
_entity.id
_entity.type
_entity.pdbx_description
1 polymer ?
#
loop_
_entity_poly.entity_id
_entity_poly.type
_entity_poly.pdbx_seq_one_letter_code
_entity_poly.pdbx_strand_id
1 'polypeptide(L)'
;MKIDKTIAPPDLERREFQLGLFACLAIFVLSGGLALLMYPAVFSGRENSLTSTPQIAFFGFCALSCLLVAYIVDRQITIHRLRKQIAQDRERSSQALRQASADILSTMPTFNTFEDRLTMEFRRATAAELKLSVLVTAIRLSATFTEPSLAMSALGDAAKALSRKLREQDSIYILRPGFFGVILPGVGQAGIQKVCARLAEGLSDAAGVSGRF
;
A
#
# COMPACT_ATOMS: atom_id res chain seq x y z
N MET A 1 0.55 -8.31 -15.85
CA MET A 1 0.89 -6.87 -15.84
C MET A 1 1.72 -6.63 -14.58
N LYS A 2 3.07 -6.58 -14.72
CA LYS A 2 3.99 -6.33 -13.62
C LYS A 2 3.76 -4.90 -13.11
N ILE A 3 3.13 -4.76 -11.96
CA ILE A 3 3.18 -3.50 -11.21
C ILE A 3 4.58 -3.47 -10.61
N ASP A 4 5.44 -2.81 -11.34
CA ASP A 4 6.79 -2.47 -10.92
C ASP A 4 6.67 -1.67 -9.61
N LYS A 5 7.02 -2.32 -8.52
CA LYS A 5 7.23 -1.68 -7.23
C LYS A 5 8.46 -0.79 -7.39
N THR A 6 8.30 0.35 -8.03
CA THR A 6 9.25 1.45 -7.93
C THR A 6 9.23 1.95 -6.47
N ILE A 7 9.91 1.18 -5.62
CA ILE A 7 10.58 1.74 -4.46
C ILE A 7 11.50 2.77 -5.09
N ALA A 8 11.14 4.04 -5.01
CA ALA A 8 12.02 5.10 -5.46
C ALA A 8 13.36 4.85 -4.76
N PRO A 9 14.43 4.59 -5.51
CA PRO A 9 15.71 4.27 -4.91
C PRO A 9 16.08 5.44 -4.00
N PRO A 10 16.67 5.20 -2.82
CA PRO A 10 17.09 6.23 -1.86
C PRO A 10 17.98 7.30 -2.51
N ASP A 11 18.57 6.99 -3.66
CA ASP A 11 19.36 7.90 -4.48
C ASP A 11 18.52 9.01 -5.16
N LEU A 12 17.26 8.80 -5.46
CA LEU A 12 16.38 9.85 -6.03
C LEU A 12 16.00 10.90 -4.99
N GLU A 13 15.73 10.49 -3.74
CA GLU A 13 15.47 11.44 -2.65
C GLU A 13 16.70 12.29 -2.32
N ARG A 14 17.89 11.68 -2.31
CA ARG A 14 19.15 12.40 -2.14
C ARG A 14 19.40 13.38 -3.29
N ARG A 15 19.15 13.00 -4.52
CA ARG A 15 19.29 13.86 -5.69
C ARG A 15 18.33 15.05 -5.69
N GLU A 16 17.06 14.84 -5.36
CA GLU A 16 16.08 15.94 -5.26
C GLU A 16 16.45 16.91 -4.13
N PHE A 17 16.89 16.40 -2.98
CA PHE A 17 17.39 17.25 -1.89
C PHE A 17 18.66 18.02 -2.27
N GLN A 18 19.60 17.36 -2.93
CA GLN A 18 20.82 18.00 -3.43
C GLN A 18 20.51 19.08 -4.47
N LEU A 19 19.59 18.81 -5.42
CA LEU A 19 19.16 19.81 -6.40
C LEU A 19 18.50 21.03 -5.74
N GLY A 20 17.65 20.82 -4.74
CA GLY A 20 17.06 21.90 -3.96
C GLY A 20 18.10 22.71 -3.18
N LEU A 21 19.06 22.04 -2.56
CA LEU A 21 20.18 22.69 -1.85
C LEU A 21 21.06 23.48 -2.83
N PHE A 22 21.40 22.91 -3.99
CA PHE A 22 22.18 23.58 -5.02
C PHE A 22 21.44 24.81 -5.59
N ALA A 23 20.12 24.72 -5.78
CA ALA A 23 19.33 25.86 -6.22
C ALA A 23 19.34 27.02 -5.19
N CYS A 24 19.15 26.69 -3.91
CA CYS A 24 19.25 27.66 -2.83
C CYS A 24 20.64 28.28 -2.75
N LEU A 25 21.69 27.49 -2.87
CA LEU A 25 23.07 27.96 -2.82
C LEU A 25 23.41 28.82 -4.03
N ALA A 26 22.95 28.45 -5.24
CA ALA A 26 23.12 29.25 -6.44
C ALA A 26 22.41 30.62 -6.34
N ILE A 27 21.18 30.66 -5.81
CA ILE A 27 20.46 31.91 -5.58
C ILE A 27 21.18 32.77 -4.54
N PHE A 28 21.68 32.18 -3.48
CA PHE A 28 22.43 32.89 -2.43
C PHE A 28 23.73 33.48 -2.96
N VAL A 29 24.49 32.72 -3.76
CA VAL A 29 25.75 33.19 -4.39
C VAL A 29 25.47 34.30 -5.42
N LEU A 30 24.45 34.13 -6.27
CA LEU A 30 24.05 35.13 -7.25
C LEU A 30 23.58 36.43 -6.58
N SER A 31 22.72 36.32 -5.58
CA SER A 31 22.22 37.49 -4.86
C SER A 31 23.32 38.18 -4.05
N GLY A 32 24.20 37.41 -3.39
CA GLY A 32 25.33 37.93 -2.65
C GLY A 32 26.38 38.58 -3.57
N GLY A 33 26.67 37.96 -4.72
CA GLY A 33 27.57 38.52 -5.73
C GLY A 33 27.04 39.83 -6.32
N LEU A 34 25.78 39.88 -6.63
CA LEU A 34 25.14 41.11 -7.14
C LEU A 34 25.11 42.22 -6.07
N ALA A 35 24.83 41.86 -4.82
CA ALA A 35 24.87 42.78 -3.70
C ALA A 35 26.28 43.37 -3.48
N LEU A 36 27.34 42.54 -3.57
CA LEU A 36 28.72 42.98 -3.47
C LEU A 36 29.11 43.91 -4.62
N LEU A 37 28.70 43.65 -5.84
CA LEU A 37 28.93 44.51 -6.99
C LEU A 37 28.21 45.88 -6.88
N MET A 38 26.99 45.89 -6.34
CA MET A 38 26.20 47.08 -6.13
C MET A 38 26.65 47.91 -4.93
N TYR A 39 27.31 47.30 -3.95
CA TYR A 39 27.72 47.93 -2.70
C TYR A 39 28.57 49.21 -2.94
N PRO A 40 29.66 49.18 -3.74
CA PRO A 40 30.46 50.41 -3.99
C PRO A 40 29.69 51.46 -4.76
N ALA A 41 28.79 51.08 -5.67
CA ALA A 41 27.99 52.02 -6.41
C ALA A 41 26.92 52.75 -5.57
N VAL A 42 26.41 52.06 -4.54
CA VAL A 42 25.40 52.55 -3.60
C VAL A 42 25.99 53.38 -2.46
N PHE A 43 27.16 52.98 -1.93
CA PHE A 43 27.73 53.55 -0.72
C PHE A 43 28.98 54.45 -0.96
N SER A 44 29.65 54.38 -2.13
CA SER A 44 30.81 55.22 -2.43
C SER A 44 30.48 56.45 -3.28
N GLY A 45 29.19 56.71 -3.58
CA GLY A 45 28.73 57.90 -4.29
C GLY A 45 28.95 59.15 -3.42
N ARG A 46 29.85 59.99 -3.89
CA ARG A 46 30.26 61.29 -3.34
C ARG A 46 29.03 62.16 -3.04
N GLU A 47 29.01 62.74 -1.86
CA GLU A 47 28.02 63.66 -1.34
C GLU A 47 27.52 64.69 -2.36
N ASN A 48 26.45 64.46 -3.07
CA ASN A 48 25.67 65.53 -3.68
C ASN A 48 24.45 64.96 -4.43
N SER A 49 23.51 64.36 -3.71
CA SER A 49 22.09 64.37 -4.13
C SER A 49 21.20 63.74 -3.06
N LEU A 50 20.16 64.43 -2.72
CA LEU A 50 19.06 64.09 -1.82
C LEU A 50 18.19 62.88 -2.27
N THR A 51 18.76 61.88 -2.92
CA THR A 51 18.02 60.70 -3.38
C THR A 51 18.56 59.44 -2.70
N SER A 52 17.89 59.03 -1.62
CA SER A 52 18.08 57.74 -0.94
C SER A 52 17.57 56.54 -1.79
N THR A 53 17.19 56.79 -3.04
CA THR A 53 16.62 55.78 -3.95
C THR A 53 17.49 54.53 -4.18
N PRO A 54 18.82 54.63 -4.43
CA PRO A 54 19.62 53.43 -4.67
C PRO A 54 19.83 52.58 -3.40
N GLN A 55 19.82 53.20 -2.23
CA GLN A 55 19.94 52.45 -0.94
C GLN A 55 18.66 51.69 -0.65
N ILE A 56 17.49 52.29 -0.89
CA ILE A 56 16.19 51.63 -0.72
C ILE A 56 16.06 50.45 -1.69
N ALA A 57 16.51 50.61 -2.93
CA ALA A 57 16.49 49.53 -3.94
C ALA A 57 17.39 48.36 -3.53
N PHE A 58 18.59 48.63 -2.96
CA PHE A 58 19.50 47.61 -2.45
C PHE A 58 18.90 46.83 -1.29
N PHE A 59 18.36 47.50 -0.29
CA PHE A 59 17.69 46.82 0.82
C PHE A 59 16.44 46.05 0.39
N GLY A 60 15.67 46.57 -0.53
CA GLY A 60 14.53 45.92 -1.14
C GLY A 60 14.92 44.61 -1.85
N PHE A 61 16.01 44.64 -2.61
CA PHE A 61 16.55 43.47 -3.28
C PHE A 61 17.04 42.38 -2.28
N CYS A 62 17.74 42.76 -1.23
CA CYS A 62 18.17 41.85 -0.18
C CYS A 62 16.98 41.20 0.54
N ALA A 63 15.97 42.00 0.88
CA ALA A 63 14.74 41.50 1.53
C ALA A 63 13.99 40.51 0.63
N LEU A 64 13.84 40.83 -0.67
CA LEU A 64 13.19 39.95 -1.64
C LEU A 64 13.96 38.61 -1.78
N SER A 65 15.28 38.64 -1.85
CA SER A 65 16.13 37.44 -1.93
C SER A 65 15.98 36.57 -0.70
N CYS A 66 15.95 37.15 0.49
CA CYS A 66 15.72 36.42 1.74
C CYS A 66 14.34 35.77 1.79
N LEU A 67 13.28 36.48 1.37
CA LEU A 67 11.93 35.96 1.29
C LEU A 67 11.83 34.80 0.30
N LEU A 68 12.50 34.88 -0.84
CA LEU A 68 12.51 33.82 -1.84
C LEU A 68 13.18 32.55 -1.34
N VAL A 69 14.33 32.69 -0.66
CA VAL A 69 15.01 31.54 -0.02
C VAL A 69 14.15 30.94 1.08
N ALA A 70 13.55 31.75 1.94
CA ALA A 70 12.65 31.27 2.99
C ALA A 70 11.45 30.52 2.41
N TYR A 71 10.85 31.01 1.34
CA TYR A 71 9.74 30.35 0.64
C TYR A 71 10.15 28.98 0.06
N ILE A 72 11.33 28.88 -0.56
CA ILE A 72 11.82 27.62 -1.13
C ILE A 72 12.06 26.59 -0.02
N VAL A 73 12.66 27.01 1.10
CA VAL A 73 12.92 26.13 2.25
C VAL A 73 11.60 25.64 2.87
N ASP A 74 10.65 26.53 3.09
CA ASP A 74 9.33 26.17 3.64
C ASP A 74 8.59 25.16 2.73
N ARG A 75 8.63 25.40 1.43
CA ARG A 75 8.03 24.51 0.45
C ARG A 75 8.69 23.12 0.45
N GLN A 76 10.00 23.03 0.57
CA GLN A 76 10.75 21.77 0.66
C GLN A 76 10.34 20.98 1.92
N ILE A 77 10.26 21.65 3.06
CA ILE A 77 9.86 21.03 4.34
C ILE A 77 8.42 20.48 4.23
N THR A 78 7.52 21.25 3.63
CA THR A 78 6.12 20.85 3.46
C THR A 78 5.98 19.61 2.57
N ILE A 79 6.70 19.56 1.45
CA ILE A 79 6.69 18.39 0.55
C ILE A 79 7.22 17.15 1.28
N HIS A 80 8.30 17.27 2.04
CA HIS A 80 8.85 16.17 2.81
C HIS A 80 7.89 15.65 3.90
N ARG A 81 7.18 16.55 4.58
CA ARG A 81 6.16 16.17 5.59
C ARG A 81 5.00 15.40 4.94
N LEU A 82 4.48 15.90 3.82
CA LEU A 82 3.38 15.25 3.08
C LEU A 82 3.78 13.86 2.56
N ARG A 83 4.97 13.71 2.01
CA ARG A 83 5.47 12.40 1.55
C ARG A 83 5.57 11.38 2.70
N LYS A 84 6.07 11.80 3.87
CA LYS A 84 6.13 10.95 5.07
C LYS A 84 4.74 10.54 5.55
N GLN A 85 3.78 11.45 5.56
CA GLN A 85 2.39 11.13 5.93
C GLN A 85 1.78 10.11 4.98
N ILE A 86 1.91 10.30 3.67
CA ILE A 86 1.40 9.35 2.66
C ILE A 86 2.04 7.97 2.83
N ALA A 87 3.35 7.90 3.09
CA ALA A 87 4.03 6.63 3.31
C ALA A 87 3.52 5.92 4.58
N GLN A 88 3.34 6.66 5.68
CA GLN A 88 2.81 6.14 6.93
C GLN A 88 1.35 5.67 6.80
N ASP A 89 0.51 6.44 6.09
CA ASP A 89 -0.88 6.08 5.89
C ASP A 89 -1.03 4.83 5.01
N ARG A 90 -0.18 4.68 3.99
CA ARG A 90 -0.11 3.45 3.19
C ARG A 90 0.31 2.24 4.03
N GLU A 91 1.29 2.42 4.92
CA GLU A 91 1.76 1.36 5.80
C GLU A 91 0.67 0.95 6.81
N ARG A 92 0.02 1.91 7.45
CA ARG A 92 -1.12 1.68 8.35
C ARG A 92 -2.28 0.97 7.65
N SER A 93 -2.64 1.43 6.45
CA SER A 93 -3.69 0.80 5.66
C SER A 93 -3.33 -0.64 5.28
N SER A 94 -2.08 -0.90 4.89
CA SER A 94 -1.63 -2.24 4.56
C SER A 94 -1.60 -3.17 5.79
N GLN A 95 -1.21 -2.65 6.95
CA GLN A 95 -1.24 -3.38 8.22
C GLN A 95 -2.68 -3.69 8.65
N ALA A 96 -3.59 -2.72 8.56
CA ALA A 96 -5.01 -2.95 8.88
C ALA A 96 -5.64 -4.01 7.97
N LEU A 97 -5.34 -3.99 6.67
CA LEU A 97 -5.81 -5.02 5.74
C LEU A 97 -5.24 -6.41 6.08
N ARG A 98 -3.95 -6.50 6.43
CA ARG A 98 -3.33 -7.77 6.87
C ARG A 98 -3.98 -8.31 8.13
N GLN A 99 -4.22 -7.44 9.10
CA GLN A 99 -4.90 -7.79 10.35
C GLN A 99 -6.31 -8.32 10.06
N ALA A 100 -7.10 -7.59 9.27
CA ALA A 100 -8.44 -8.01 8.91
C ALA A 100 -8.48 -9.36 8.18
N SER A 101 -7.48 -9.66 7.34
CA SER A 101 -7.39 -10.96 6.67
C SER A 101 -7.01 -12.08 7.64
N ALA A 102 -6.12 -11.83 8.60
CA ALA A 102 -5.79 -12.79 9.65
C ALA A 102 -6.98 -13.06 10.59
N ASP A 103 -7.77 -12.02 10.91
CA ASP A 103 -8.96 -12.12 11.76
C ASP A 103 -10.04 -13.02 11.13
N ILE A 104 -10.16 -13.02 9.80
CA ILE A 104 -11.07 -13.92 9.10
C ILE A 104 -10.74 -15.38 9.39
N LEU A 105 -9.46 -15.76 9.39
CA LEU A 105 -9.07 -17.14 9.70
C LEU A 105 -9.39 -17.54 11.14
N SER A 106 -9.23 -16.61 12.09
CA SER A 106 -9.52 -16.88 13.51
C SER A 106 -11.02 -17.07 13.78
N THR A 107 -11.87 -16.45 12.96
CA THR A 107 -13.34 -16.56 13.06
C THR A 107 -13.92 -17.70 12.22
N MET A 108 -13.13 -18.32 11.34
CA MET A 108 -13.61 -19.44 10.54
C MET A 108 -13.87 -20.70 11.39
N PRO A 109 -14.97 -21.42 11.09
CA PRO A 109 -15.25 -22.65 11.79
C PRO A 109 -14.17 -23.72 11.50
N THR A 110 -13.82 -24.46 12.53
CA THR A 110 -12.72 -25.42 12.55
C THR A 110 -13.14 -26.82 12.07
N PHE A 111 -12.18 -27.76 12.10
CA PHE A 111 -12.40 -29.16 11.72
C PHE A 111 -13.53 -29.82 12.51
N ASN A 112 -13.64 -29.60 13.81
CA ASN A 112 -14.70 -30.21 14.62
C ASN A 112 -16.09 -29.78 14.12
N THR A 113 -16.25 -28.48 13.83
CA THR A 113 -17.51 -27.94 13.27
C THR A 113 -17.78 -28.46 11.86
N PHE A 114 -16.72 -28.70 11.07
CA PHE A 114 -16.83 -29.32 9.75
C PHE A 114 -17.39 -30.75 9.84
N GLU A 115 -16.85 -31.55 10.78
CA GLU A 115 -17.27 -32.93 10.98
C GLU A 115 -18.74 -33.03 11.41
N ASP A 116 -19.13 -32.21 12.38
CA ASP A 116 -20.52 -32.14 12.84
C ASP A 116 -21.47 -31.74 11.69
N ARG A 117 -21.10 -30.69 10.97
CA ARG A 117 -21.92 -30.20 9.85
C ARG A 117 -22.00 -31.21 8.71
N LEU A 118 -20.90 -31.84 8.37
CA LEU A 118 -20.87 -32.88 7.34
C LEU A 118 -21.78 -34.05 7.72
N THR A 119 -21.75 -34.49 8.97
CA THR A 119 -22.62 -35.55 9.47
C THR A 119 -24.09 -35.17 9.35
N MET A 120 -24.45 -33.95 9.69
CA MET A 120 -25.83 -33.46 9.55
C MET A 120 -26.26 -33.38 8.10
N GLU A 121 -25.45 -32.81 7.22
CA GLU A 121 -25.77 -32.67 5.80
C GLU A 121 -25.80 -34.04 5.10
N PHE A 122 -24.98 -35.00 5.51
CA PHE A 122 -25.02 -36.36 5.00
C PHE A 122 -26.34 -37.07 5.36
N ARG A 123 -26.76 -36.97 6.63
CA ARG A 123 -28.07 -37.53 7.05
C ARG A 123 -29.22 -36.88 6.28
N ARG A 124 -29.16 -35.55 6.10
CA ARG A 124 -30.20 -34.80 5.34
C ARG A 124 -30.21 -35.20 3.88
N ALA A 125 -29.06 -35.31 3.25
CA ALA A 125 -28.95 -35.72 1.85
C ALA A 125 -29.45 -37.15 1.62
N THR A 126 -29.14 -38.08 2.54
CA THR A 126 -29.60 -39.45 2.49
C THR A 126 -31.12 -39.54 2.65
N ALA A 127 -31.70 -38.80 3.60
CA ALA A 127 -33.15 -38.79 3.83
C ALA A 127 -33.96 -38.17 2.69
N ALA A 128 -33.38 -37.20 1.97
CA ALA A 128 -34.00 -36.47 0.89
C ALA A 128 -33.59 -36.98 -0.52
N GLU A 129 -32.78 -38.02 -0.60
CA GLU A 129 -32.16 -38.52 -1.84
C GLU A 129 -31.41 -37.46 -2.66
N LEU A 130 -30.83 -36.47 -1.96
CA LEU A 130 -30.10 -35.38 -2.57
C LEU A 130 -28.62 -35.73 -2.69
N LYS A 131 -27.96 -35.09 -3.66
CA LYS A 131 -26.51 -35.21 -3.84
C LYS A 131 -25.78 -34.34 -2.82
N LEU A 132 -24.69 -34.85 -2.30
CA LEU A 132 -23.77 -34.10 -1.42
C LEU A 132 -22.36 -34.28 -1.95
N SER A 133 -21.62 -33.17 -2.03
CA SER A 133 -20.21 -33.19 -2.41
C SER A 133 -19.37 -32.48 -1.35
N VAL A 134 -18.16 -32.97 -1.16
CA VAL A 134 -17.16 -32.36 -0.29
C VAL A 134 -15.93 -32.05 -1.13
N LEU A 135 -15.40 -30.83 -0.99
CA LEU A 135 -14.20 -30.41 -1.65
C LEU A 135 -13.16 -30.05 -0.59
N VAL A 136 -11.94 -30.54 -0.76
CA VAL A 136 -10.79 -30.14 0.05
C VAL A 136 -9.82 -29.36 -0.84
N THR A 137 -9.54 -28.12 -0.47
CA THR A 137 -8.62 -27.25 -1.17
C THR A 137 -7.35 -27.09 -0.36
N ALA A 138 -6.19 -27.35 -0.97
CA ALA A 138 -4.88 -27.12 -0.37
C ALA A 138 -4.25 -25.88 -0.99
N ILE A 139 -3.89 -24.91 -0.18
CA ILE A 139 -3.20 -23.69 -0.59
C ILE A 139 -1.75 -23.78 -0.16
N ARG A 140 -0.85 -23.75 -1.13
CA ARG A 140 0.59 -23.71 -0.90
C ARG A 140 1.08 -22.29 -1.08
N LEU A 141 1.63 -21.73 -0.03
CA LEU A 141 2.27 -20.43 -0.08
C LEU A 141 3.64 -20.54 -0.77
N SER A 142 4.04 -19.50 -1.49
CA SER A 142 5.39 -19.41 -2.07
C SER A 142 6.45 -19.36 -0.95
N ALA A 143 7.65 -19.85 -1.22
CA ALA A 143 8.77 -19.85 -0.27
C ALA A 143 9.20 -18.44 0.20
N THR A 144 8.70 -17.39 -0.42
CA THR A 144 8.92 -15.99 -0.01
C THR A 144 8.18 -15.59 1.27
N PHE A 145 7.23 -16.41 1.75
CA PHE A 145 6.47 -16.16 2.98
C PHE A 145 7.15 -16.78 4.19
N THR A 146 8.33 -16.27 4.53
CA THR A 146 9.11 -16.75 5.70
C THR A 146 8.52 -16.24 7.02
N GLU A 147 7.78 -15.13 7.00
CA GLU A 147 7.21 -14.55 8.20
C GLU A 147 5.80 -15.10 8.47
N PRO A 148 5.53 -15.66 9.69
CA PRO A 148 4.24 -16.26 10.03
C PRO A 148 3.05 -15.30 9.87
N SER A 149 3.23 -14.02 10.17
CA SER A 149 2.20 -12.99 10.05
C SER A 149 1.76 -12.79 8.59
N LEU A 150 2.72 -12.80 7.66
CA LEU A 150 2.44 -12.69 6.23
C LEU A 150 1.76 -13.95 5.68
N ALA A 151 2.16 -15.12 6.17
CA ALA A 151 1.55 -16.40 5.82
C ALA A 151 0.07 -16.43 6.25
N MET A 152 -0.22 -16.03 7.49
CA MET A 152 -1.59 -15.97 7.99
C MET A 152 -2.45 -14.97 7.22
N SER A 153 -1.92 -13.79 6.89
CA SER A 153 -2.62 -12.80 6.06
C SER A 153 -2.93 -13.35 4.66
N ALA A 154 -1.98 -14.03 4.02
CA ALA A 154 -2.17 -14.62 2.70
C ALA A 154 -3.23 -15.74 2.72
N LEU A 155 -3.22 -16.59 3.72
CA LEU A 155 -4.26 -17.62 3.91
C LEU A 155 -5.63 -16.99 4.17
N GLY A 156 -5.70 -15.87 4.89
CA GLY A 156 -6.93 -15.12 5.11
C GLY A 156 -7.47 -14.51 3.82
N ASP A 157 -6.61 -13.96 2.97
CA ASP A 157 -7.01 -13.46 1.65
C ASP A 157 -7.55 -14.60 0.77
N ALA A 158 -6.92 -15.77 0.81
CA ALA A 158 -7.39 -16.95 0.10
C ALA A 158 -8.74 -17.45 0.63
N ALA A 159 -8.92 -17.51 1.94
CA ALA A 159 -10.19 -17.88 2.58
C ALA A 159 -11.32 -16.94 2.16
N LYS A 160 -11.05 -15.63 2.13
CA LYS A 160 -11.99 -14.61 1.66
C LYS A 160 -12.32 -14.78 0.18
N ALA A 161 -11.36 -15.09 -0.66
CA ALA A 161 -11.57 -15.34 -2.08
C ALA A 161 -12.45 -16.58 -2.32
N LEU A 162 -12.17 -17.67 -1.60
CA LEU A 162 -12.99 -18.88 -1.64
C LEU A 162 -14.43 -18.60 -1.18
N SER A 163 -14.60 -17.97 -0.04
CA SER A 163 -15.91 -17.65 0.54
C SER A 163 -16.77 -16.80 -0.40
N ARG A 164 -16.20 -15.84 -1.11
CA ARG A 164 -16.92 -14.99 -2.08
C ARG A 164 -17.44 -15.73 -3.30
N LYS A 165 -16.81 -16.84 -3.66
CA LYS A 165 -17.19 -17.64 -4.83
C LYS A 165 -18.14 -18.80 -4.46
N LEU A 166 -18.42 -18.99 -3.18
CA LEU A 166 -19.38 -19.97 -2.68
C LEU A 166 -20.80 -19.40 -2.67
N ARG A 167 -21.79 -20.29 -2.66
CA ARG A 167 -23.20 -19.93 -2.52
C ARG A 167 -23.56 -19.85 -1.04
N GLU A 168 -24.68 -19.25 -0.71
CA GLU A 168 -25.19 -19.14 0.66
C GLU A 168 -25.40 -20.51 1.34
N GLN A 169 -25.74 -21.53 0.54
CA GLN A 169 -25.93 -22.91 1.02
C GLN A 169 -24.62 -23.67 1.21
N ASP A 170 -23.54 -23.22 0.56
CA ASP A 170 -22.22 -23.84 0.66
C ASP A 170 -21.56 -23.36 1.95
N SER A 171 -20.79 -24.24 2.61
CA SER A 171 -20.11 -23.91 3.85
C SER A 171 -18.62 -24.19 3.73
N ILE A 172 -17.78 -23.26 4.22
CA ILE A 172 -16.33 -23.38 4.21
C ILE A 172 -15.78 -23.46 5.64
N TYR A 173 -14.75 -24.28 5.81
CA TYR A 173 -14.12 -24.60 7.10
C TYR A 173 -12.62 -24.64 6.96
N ILE A 174 -11.91 -24.29 8.03
CA ILE A 174 -10.48 -24.52 8.12
C ILE A 174 -10.22 -25.90 8.75
N LEU A 175 -9.60 -26.81 7.97
CA LEU A 175 -9.26 -28.14 8.46
C LEU A 175 -7.92 -28.15 9.20
N ARG A 176 -6.96 -27.43 8.65
CA ARG A 176 -5.63 -27.16 9.19
C ARG A 176 -5.02 -25.98 8.43
N PRO A 177 -3.93 -25.37 8.88
CA PRO A 177 -3.29 -24.28 8.16
C PRO A 177 -3.03 -24.63 6.68
N GLY A 178 -3.58 -23.82 5.78
CA GLY A 178 -3.49 -24.00 4.34
C GLY A 178 -4.47 -25.04 3.73
N PHE A 179 -5.32 -25.70 4.54
CA PHE A 179 -6.33 -26.64 4.04
C PHE A 179 -7.74 -26.19 4.40
N PHE A 180 -8.57 -26.05 3.40
CA PHE A 180 -9.96 -25.65 3.55
C PHE A 180 -10.89 -26.75 3.09
N GLY A 181 -11.89 -27.08 3.90
CA GLY A 181 -12.97 -28.01 3.58
C GLY A 181 -14.20 -27.24 3.16
N VAL A 182 -14.85 -27.65 2.08
CA VAL A 182 -16.10 -27.03 1.59
C VAL A 182 -17.15 -28.12 1.49
N ILE A 183 -18.31 -27.88 2.09
CA ILE A 183 -19.49 -28.74 2.00
C ILE A 183 -20.43 -28.13 0.97
N LEU A 184 -20.85 -28.92 -0.01
CA LEU A 184 -21.62 -28.51 -1.17
C LEU A 184 -22.93 -29.32 -1.25
N PRO A 185 -23.99 -28.93 -0.53
CA PRO A 185 -25.30 -29.60 -0.59
C PRO A 185 -25.93 -29.47 -1.97
N GLY A 186 -26.55 -30.53 -2.46
CA GLY A 186 -27.22 -30.55 -3.74
C GLY A 186 -26.33 -30.57 -4.98
N VAL A 187 -25.01 -30.62 -4.80
CA VAL A 187 -24.04 -30.61 -5.90
C VAL A 187 -23.60 -32.04 -6.22
N GLY A 188 -23.82 -32.45 -7.48
CA GLY A 188 -23.33 -33.73 -8.00
C GLY A 188 -22.03 -33.58 -8.79
N GLN A 189 -21.57 -34.72 -9.38
CA GLN A 189 -20.26 -34.80 -10.07
C GLN A 189 -20.05 -33.76 -11.17
N ALA A 190 -21.07 -33.50 -12.01
CA ALA A 190 -20.96 -32.47 -13.04
C ALA A 190 -20.93 -31.02 -12.47
N GLY A 191 -21.58 -30.80 -11.32
CA GLY A 191 -21.59 -29.51 -10.64
C GLY A 191 -20.31 -29.18 -9.95
N ILE A 192 -19.63 -30.19 -9.37
CA ILE A 192 -18.38 -29.97 -8.62
C ILE A 192 -17.27 -29.43 -9.52
N GLN A 193 -17.17 -29.86 -10.77
CA GLN A 193 -16.19 -29.35 -11.70
C GLN A 193 -16.37 -27.84 -11.95
N LYS A 194 -17.63 -27.36 -12.09
CA LYS A 194 -17.93 -25.93 -12.22
C LYS A 194 -17.56 -25.14 -10.96
N VAL A 195 -17.82 -25.73 -9.78
CA VAL A 195 -17.42 -25.10 -8.51
C VAL A 195 -15.90 -25.02 -8.41
N CYS A 196 -15.17 -26.10 -8.71
CA CYS A 196 -13.71 -26.11 -8.70
C CYS A 196 -13.12 -25.06 -9.63
N ALA A 197 -13.62 -24.94 -10.88
CA ALA A 197 -13.16 -23.92 -11.82
C ALA A 197 -13.40 -22.50 -11.29
N ARG A 198 -14.59 -22.24 -10.73
CA ARG A 198 -14.94 -20.93 -10.14
C ARG A 198 -14.07 -20.58 -8.92
N LEU A 199 -13.77 -21.55 -8.07
CA LEU A 199 -12.89 -21.36 -6.91
C LEU A 199 -11.44 -21.13 -7.34
N ALA A 200 -10.95 -21.89 -8.33
CA ALA A 200 -9.62 -21.72 -8.90
C ALA A 200 -9.46 -20.33 -9.55
N GLU A 201 -10.45 -19.85 -10.29
CA GLU A 201 -10.49 -18.49 -10.83
C GLU A 201 -10.43 -17.45 -9.72
N GLY A 202 -11.24 -17.60 -8.66
CA GLY A 202 -11.23 -16.67 -7.53
C GLY A 202 -9.90 -16.62 -6.78
N LEU A 203 -9.23 -17.76 -6.64
CA LEU A 203 -7.89 -17.83 -6.07
C LEU A 203 -6.85 -17.19 -6.99
N SER A 204 -6.94 -17.44 -8.30
CA SER A 204 -6.05 -16.82 -9.29
C SER A 204 -6.18 -15.30 -9.33
N ASP A 205 -7.43 -14.77 -9.28
CA ASP A 205 -7.70 -13.35 -9.19
C ASP A 205 -7.07 -12.75 -7.92
N ALA A 206 -7.27 -13.41 -6.78
CA ALA A 206 -6.71 -12.97 -5.51
C ALA A 206 -5.16 -13.03 -5.51
N ALA A 207 -4.58 -14.07 -6.12
CA ALA A 207 -3.14 -14.22 -6.30
C ALA A 207 -2.57 -13.14 -7.24
N GLY A 208 -3.25 -12.88 -8.36
CA GLY A 208 -2.85 -11.86 -9.33
C GLY A 208 -2.85 -10.44 -8.76
N VAL A 209 -3.83 -10.11 -7.90
CA VAL A 209 -3.92 -8.81 -7.20
C VAL A 209 -2.88 -8.68 -6.10
N SER A 210 -2.63 -9.78 -5.35
CA SER A 210 -1.72 -9.74 -4.19
C SER A 210 -0.32 -10.25 -4.49
N GLY A 211 -0.11 -11.00 -5.59
CA GLY A 211 1.17 -11.65 -5.94
C GLY A 211 1.65 -12.64 -4.87
N ARG A 212 0.73 -13.21 -4.09
CA ARG A 212 1.03 -13.88 -2.82
C ARG A 212 0.90 -15.40 -2.82
N PHE A 213 0.34 -16.02 -3.87
CA PHE A 213 0.26 -17.48 -3.94
C PHE A 213 0.83 -18.00 -5.24
#